data_3412bdc684f87f532e56b2fe944387da
#
_entry.id   3412bdc684f87f532e56b2fe944387da
#
_cell.length_a   1.000
_cell.length_b   1.000
_cell.length_c   1.000
_cell.angle_alpha   90.00
_cell.angle_beta   90.00
_cell.angle_gamma   90.00
#
_symmetry.space_group_name_H-M   'P 1'
#
loop_
_entity.id
_entity.type
_entity.pdbx_description
1 polymer ?
#
loop_
_entity_poly.entity_id
_entity_poly.type
_entity_poly.pdbx_seq_one_letter_code
_entity_poly.pdbx_strand_id
1 'polypeptide(L)'
;MSTKPHLIGFIGLDSYDLILFLAKYLENLGQSVLIADYSKFGRLSYCIPAPVSLNPKTDLIRYNNMDFLRHDYESFQREEYNYILIDFGWDISQEVIHSCDFLYIITDLQQQNMEHILHMNLPNISVYILLKNFFHINNRNNAKDYFVENHFNFKKCYLFPTSVKDLENMVMLQYYHDIKLHKVTKPLRNLIHTILIDNLDFDEKEVLSIKRFHKTK
;
A
#
# COMPACT_ATOMS: atom_id res chain seq x y z
N MET A 1 22.44 -11.04 11.46
CA MET A 1 21.42 -12.06 11.12
C MET A 1 20.45 -11.37 10.18
N SER A 2 20.40 -11.80 8.92
CA SER A 2 19.39 -11.30 7.99
C SER A 2 18.03 -11.79 8.48
N THR A 3 17.16 -10.89 8.91
CA THR A 3 15.78 -11.22 9.22
C THR A 3 15.03 -11.34 7.89
N LYS A 4 14.16 -12.35 7.77
CA LYS A 4 13.29 -12.49 6.59
C LYS A 4 12.52 -11.19 6.38
N PRO A 5 12.41 -10.65 5.15
CA PRO A 5 11.64 -9.43 4.90
C PRO A 5 10.16 -9.63 5.23
N HIS A 6 9.51 -8.56 5.67
CA HIS A 6 8.06 -8.51 5.78
C HIS A 6 7.42 -8.25 4.42
N LEU A 7 6.59 -9.18 3.95
CA LEU A 7 5.88 -9.07 2.67
C LEU A 7 4.44 -8.60 2.90
N ILE A 8 4.11 -7.46 2.33
CA ILE A 8 2.79 -6.80 2.49
C ILE A 8 2.13 -6.70 1.12
N GLY A 9 1.02 -7.40 0.94
CA GLY A 9 0.25 -7.37 -0.30
C GLY A 9 -0.89 -6.34 -0.28
N PHE A 10 -1.13 -5.70 -1.42
CA PHE A 10 -2.24 -4.78 -1.65
C PHE A 10 -3.07 -5.27 -2.83
N ILE A 11 -4.38 -5.43 -2.63
CA ILE A 11 -5.33 -5.94 -3.62
C ILE A 11 -6.49 -4.97 -3.76
N GLY A 12 -7.01 -4.80 -4.97
CA GLY A 12 -8.25 -4.09 -5.22
C GLY A 12 -8.09 -2.76 -5.93
N LEU A 13 -8.78 -1.75 -5.42
CA LEU A 13 -8.76 -0.41 -6.01
C LEU A 13 -7.38 0.22 -5.93
N ASP A 14 -7.09 1.08 -6.91
CA ASP A 14 -5.83 1.81 -6.99
C ASP A 14 -5.47 2.51 -5.67
N SER A 15 -4.28 2.21 -5.19
CA SER A 15 -3.76 2.71 -3.92
C SER A 15 -2.26 2.97 -3.96
N TYR A 16 -1.74 3.27 -5.15
CA TYR A 16 -0.32 3.59 -5.31
C TYR A 16 0.12 4.77 -4.44
N ASP A 17 -0.77 5.71 -4.12
CA ASP A 17 -0.52 6.78 -3.15
C ASP A 17 -0.25 6.23 -1.75
N LEU A 18 -1.10 5.32 -1.26
CA LEU A 18 -0.91 4.67 0.04
C LEU A 18 0.40 3.88 0.07
N ILE A 19 0.66 3.06 -0.96
CA ILE A 19 1.85 2.21 -1.04
C ILE A 19 3.12 3.07 -1.03
N LEU A 20 3.17 4.10 -1.88
CA LEU A 20 4.32 4.98 -1.99
C LEU A 20 4.58 5.78 -0.71
N PHE A 21 3.53 6.31 -0.08
CA PHE A 21 3.70 7.05 1.16
C PHE A 21 4.01 6.14 2.35
N LEU A 22 3.43 4.93 2.42
CA LEU A 22 3.82 3.94 3.43
C LEU A 22 5.30 3.55 3.30
N ALA A 23 5.75 3.26 2.07
CA ALA A 23 7.15 2.98 1.78
C ALA A 23 8.06 4.13 2.20
N LYS A 24 7.66 5.39 1.91
CA LYS A 24 8.42 6.57 2.31
C LYS A 24 8.47 6.78 3.82
N TYR A 25 7.41 6.41 4.55
CA TYR A 25 7.44 6.41 6.01
C TYR A 25 8.40 5.35 6.55
N LEU A 26 8.36 4.13 6.01
CA LEU A 26 9.28 3.04 6.37
C LEU A 26 10.74 3.44 6.11
N GLU A 27 11.03 4.03 4.96
CA GLU A 27 12.38 4.54 4.64
C GLU A 27 12.84 5.61 5.65
N ASN A 28 11.97 6.53 6.06
CA ASN A 28 12.31 7.52 7.07
C ASN A 28 12.45 6.94 8.49
N LEU A 29 11.93 5.73 8.73
CA LEU A 29 12.18 4.92 9.93
C LEU A 29 13.45 4.08 9.81
N GLY A 30 14.26 4.30 8.78
CA GLY A 30 15.53 3.60 8.57
C GLY A 30 15.39 2.19 7.98
N GLN A 31 14.22 1.85 7.42
CA GLN A 31 13.99 0.54 6.83
C GLN A 31 14.37 0.53 5.35
N SER A 32 14.96 -0.59 4.90
CA SER A 32 15.15 -0.86 3.47
C SER A 32 13.84 -1.38 2.86
N VAL A 33 13.39 -0.75 1.76
CA VAL A 33 12.06 -1.00 1.17
C VAL A 33 12.18 -1.30 -0.31
N LEU A 34 11.57 -2.41 -0.72
CA LEU A 34 11.28 -2.74 -2.11
C LEU A 34 9.78 -2.57 -2.37
N ILE A 35 9.43 -1.94 -3.48
CA ILE A 35 8.06 -1.85 -3.97
C ILE A 35 7.97 -2.65 -5.27
N ALA A 36 7.08 -3.64 -5.32
CA ALA A 36 6.86 -4.50 -6.47
C ALA A 36 5.47 -4.25 -7.07
N ASP A 37 5.41 -3.90 -8.35
CA ASP A 37 4.18 -3.64 -9.09
C ASP A 37 3.81 -4.86 -9.94
N TYR A 38 2.92 -5.69 -9.41
CA TYR A 38 2.33 -6.85 -10.10
C TYR A 38 0.98 -6.52 -10.73
N SER A 39 0.51 -5.29 -10.58
CA SER A 39 -0.79 -4.89 -11.14
C SER A 39 -0.77 -4.93 -12.67
N LYS A 40 -1.90 -5.35 -13.26
CA LYS A 40 -2.04 -5.45 -14.72
C LYS A 40 -1.69 -4.15 -15.45
N PHE A 41 -2.04 -3.02 -14.87
CA PHE A 41 -1.85 -1.71 -15.47
C PHE A 41 -0.52 -1.04 -15.12
N GLY A 42 0.21 -1.54 -14.11
CA GLY A 42 1.51 -1.01 -13.69
C GLY A 42 1.47 0.45 -13.27
N ARG A 43 0.45 0.86 -12.53
CA ARG A 43 0.22 2.29 -12.19
C ARG A 43 1.29 2.87 -11.28
N LEU A 44 1.85 2.07 -10.38
CA LEU A 44 2.99 2.46 -9.56
C LEU A 44 4.19 2.87 -10.42
N SER A 45 4.43 2.18 -11.52
CA SER A 45 5.55 2.46 -12.43
C SER A 45 5.47 3.87 -13.06
N TYR A 46 4.27 4.44 -13.20
CA TYR A 46 4.11 5.81 -13.69
C TYR A 46 4.45 6.87 -12.63
N CYS A 47 4.53 6.48 -11.37
CA CYS A 47 4.86 7.40 -10.27
C CYS A 47 6.37 7.56 -10.06
N ILE A 48 7.20 6.87 -10.85
CA ILE A 48 8.64 6.81 -10.67
C ILE A 48 9.33 7.26 -11.95
N PRO A 49 10.32 8.18 -11.86
CA PRO A 49 11.08 8.57 -13.02
C PRO A 49 11.98 7.41 -13.47
N ALA A 50 11.63 6.77 -14.58
CA ALA A 50 12.49 5.75 -15.17
C ALA A 50 13.55 6.43 -16.05
N PRO A 51 14.86 6.21 -15.81
CA PRO A 51 15.90 6.64 -16.71
C PRO A 51 15.70 6.00 -18.10
N VAL A 52 15.99 6.76 -19.17
CA VAL A 52 15.82 6.29 -20.57
C VAL A 52 16.63 5.01 -20.86
N SER A 53 17.73 4.81 -20.12
CA SER A 53 18.60 3.65 -20.24
C SER A 53 18.11 2.38 -19.56
N LEU A 54 17.08 2.47 -18.70
CA LEU A 54 16.55 1.34 -17.98
C LEU A 54 15.23 0.85 -18.59
N ASN A 55 15.05 -0.46 -18.59
CA ASN A 55 13.77 -1.05 -18.93
C ASN A 55 12.87 -1.09 -17.67
N PRO A 56 11.83 -0.25 -17.56
CA PRO A 56 11.00 -0.20 -16.36
C PRO A 56 10.22 -1.50 -16.11
N LYS A 57 10.27 -2.47 -17.02
CA LYS A 57 9.60 -3.77 -16.87
C LYS A 57 10.48 -4.85 -16.24
N THR A 58 11.80 -4.69 -16.31
CA THR A 58 12.74 -5.74 -15.87
C THR A 58 13.83 -5.23 -14.94
N ASP A 59 14.06 -3.92 -14.92
CA ASP A 59 15.17 -3.36 -14.17
C ASP A 59 14.72 -2.84 -12.80
N LEU A 60 15.59 -3.01 -11.81
CA LEU A 60 15.42 -2.38 -10.50
C LEU A 60 15.69 -0.89 -10.61
N ILE A 61 14.73 -0.08 -10.22
CA ILE A 61 14.83 1.38 -10.26
C ILE A 61 14.94 1.91 -8.84
N ARG A 62 16.04 2.60 -8.54
CA ARG A 62 16.20 3.27 -7.25
C ARG A 62 15.74 4.73 -7.33
N TYR A 63 14.78 5.06 -6.47
CA TYR A 63 14.26 6.43 -6.39
C TYR A 63 13.86 6.79 -4.95
N ASN A 64 14.24 7.96 -4.47
CA ASN A 64 13.95 8.44 -3.10
C ASN A 64 14.39 7.46 -1.99
N ASN A 65 15.53 6.78 -2.17
CA ASN A 65 16.07 5.73 -1.30
C ASN A 65 15.19 4.48 -1.16
N MET A 66 14.26 4.29 -2.07
CA MET A 66 13.45 3.08 -2.19
C MET A 66 13.75 2.40 -3.51
N ASP A 67 13.62 1.10 -3.56
CA ASP A 67 13.80 0.31 -4.76
C ASP A 67 12.45 -0.12 -5.31
N PHE A 68 12.33 -0.06 -6.65
CA PHE A 68 11.10 -0.36 -7.38
C PHE A 68 11.36 -1.42 -8.42
N LEU A 69 10.44 -2.37 -8.52
CA LEU A 69 10.47 -3.46 -9.46
C LEU A 69 9.09 -3.65 -10.09
N ARG A 70 9.05 -3.91 -11.39
CA ARG A 70 7.84 -4.32 -12.06
C ARG A 70 7.93 -5.78 -12.46
N HIS A 71 6.96 -6.57 -12.00
CA HIS A 71 6.94 -8.02 -12.23
C HIS A 71 8.12 -8.77 -11.61
N ASP A 72 8.44 -9.85 -11.61
CA ASP A 72 9.60 -10.69 -11.30
C ASP A 72 10.40 -10.37 -10.02
N TYR A 73 9.69 -10.17 -8.89
CA TYR A 73 10.36 -9.96 -7.62
C TYR A 73 11.10 -11.24 -7.11
N GLU A 74 10.81 -12.42 -7.69
CA GLU A 74 11.41 -13.68 -7.28
C GLU A 74 12.89 -13.80 -7.66
N SER A 75 13.32 -13.08 -8.69
CA SER A 75 14.72 -13.06 -9.15
C SER A 75 15.64 -12.17 -8.29
N PHE A 76 15.09 -11.38 -7.36
CA PHE A 76 15.87 -10.47 -6.54
C PHE A 76 16.27 -11.05 -5.18
N GLN A 77 17.41 -10.58 -4.65
CA GLN A 77 17.89 -10.92 -3.31
C GLN A 77 16.99 -10.28 -2.26
N ARG A 78 15.92 -10.97 -1.87
CA ARG A 78 14.91 -10.50 -0.91
C ARG A 78 15.50 -10.14 0.45
N GLU A 79 16.58 -10.79 0.82
CA GLU A 79 17.24 -10.66 2.12
C GLU A 79 17.88 -9.29 2.36
N GLU A 80 17.97 -8.45 1.32
CA GLU A 80 18.49 -7.08 1.43
C GLU A 80 17.44 -6.09 1.95
N TYR A 81 16.15 -6.48 1.96
CA TYR A 81 15.05 -5.60 2.34
C TYR A 81 14.43 -6.01 3.68
N ASN A 82 14.05 -4.98 4.47
CA ASN A 82 13.24 -5.20 5.66
C ASN A 82 11.76 -5.36 5.29
N TYR A 83 11.29 -4.60 4.29
CA TYR A 83 9.91 -4.60 3.82
C TYR A 83 9.82 -4.71 2.31
N ILE A 84 8.89 -5.54 1.85
CA ILE A 84 8.51 -5.65 0.44
C ILE A 84 7.01 -5.37 0.33
N LEU A 85 6.66 -4.27 -0.35
CA LEU A 85 5.29 -3.84 -0.59
C LEU A 85 4.89 -4.26 -2.01
N ILE A 86 3.82 -5.06 -2.15
CA ILE A 86 3.44 -5.66 -3.43
C ILE A 86 2.04 -5.18 -3.83
N ASP A 87 1.94 -4.48 -4.96
CA ASP A 87 0.66 -4.12 -5.58
C ASP A 87 0.20 -5.21 -6.55
N PHE A 88 -0.83 -5.93 -6.20
CA PHE A 88 -1.46 -6.94 -7.06
C PHE A 88 -2.56 -6.35 -7.95
N GLY A 89 -3.03 -5.13 -7.67
CA GLY A 89 -4.28 -4.64 -8.24
C GLY A 89 -5.42 -5.60 -7.94
N TRP A 90 -6.17 -6.01 -8.95
CA TRP A 90 -7.24 -7.02 -8.83
C TRP A 90 -6.78 -8.45 -9.18
N ASP A 91 -5.52 -8.66 -9.49
CA ASP A 91 -5.01 -9.97 -9.90
C ASP A 91 -4.46 -10.75 -8.71
N ILE A 92 -5.21 -11.74 -8.25
CA ILE A 92 -4.85 -12.64 -7.16
C ILE A 92 -4.29 -13.99 -7.64
N SER A 93 -4.10 -14.14 -8.96
CA SER A 93 -3.56 -15.39 -9.54
C SER A 93 -2.07 -15.60 -9.28
N GLN A 94 -1.40 -14.58 -8.77
CA GLN A 94 0.04 -14.59 -8.51
C GLN A 94 0.40 -15.49 -7.32
N GLU A 95 1.25 -16.48 -7.51
CA GLU A 95 1.66 -17.40 -6.43
C GLU A 95 2.31 -16.67 -5.25
N VAL A 96 2.96 -15.53 -5.51
CA VAL A 96 3.62 -14.72 -4.49
C VAL A 96 2.67 -14.21 -3.38
N ILE A 97 1.37 -14.15 -3.65
CA ILE A 97 0.37 -13.76 -2.64
C ILE A 97 0.41 -14.69 -1.41
N HIS A 98 0.72 -15.98 -1.62
CA HIS A 98 0.85 -16.96 -0.54
C HIS A 98 2.06 -16.72 0.37
N SER A 99 3.01 -15.92 -0.09
CA SER A 99 4.22 -15.57 0.67
C SER A 99 4.05 -14.31 1.50
N CYS A 100 2.95 -13.56 1.33
CA CYS A 100 2.67 -12.36 2.11
C CYS A 100 2.41 -12.69 3.59
N ASP A 101 2.91 -11.84 4.49
CA ASP A 101 2.60 -11.95 5.92
C ASP A 101 1.17 -11.49 6.19
N PHE A 102 0.69 -10.49 5.43
CA PHE A 102 -0.69 -10.03 5.44
C PHE A 102 -1.07 -9.27 4.16
N LEU A 103 -2.38 -9.15 3.95
CA LEU A 103 -2.98 -8.48 2.80
C LEU A 103 -3.85 -7.31 3.22
N TYR A 104 -3.74 -6.22 2.49
CA TYR A 104 -4.70 -5.12 2.51
C TYR A 104 -5.60 -5.21 1.28
N ILE A 105 -6.89 -5.40 1.49
CA ILE A 105 -7.91 -5.33 0.44
C ILE A 105 -8.48 -3.93 0.42
N ILE A 106 -8.28 -3.23 -0.67
CA ILE A 106 -8.72 -1.85 -0.86
C ILE A 106 -9.98 -1.85 -1.71
N THR A 107 -11.05 -1.34 -1.12
CA THR A 107 -12.36 -1.33 -1.76
C THR A 107 -13.13 -0.04 -1.44
N ASP A 108 -14.27 0.12 -2.06
CA ASP A 108 -15.27 1.14 -1.77
C ASP A 108 -16.64 0.48 -1.49
N LEU A 109 -17.70 1.30 -1.40
CA LEU A 109 -19.05 0.83 -1.15
C LEU A 109 -19.81 0.39 -2.41
N GLN A 110 -19.15 0.34 -3.58
CA GLN A 110 -19.80 -0.14 -4.79
C GLN A 110 -20.07 -1.66 -4.67
N GLN A 111 -21.31 -2.04 -4.89
CA GLN A 111 -21.76 -3.42 -4.70
C GLN A 111 -20.90 -4.42 -5.48
N GLN A 112 -20.57 -4.09 -6.74
CA GLN A 112 -19.74 -4.95 -7.59
C GLN A 112 -18.34 -5.22 -6.99
N ASN A 113 -17.73 -4.22 -6.35
CA ASN A 113 -16.42 -4.37 -5.72
C ASN A 113 -16.53 -5.22 -4.45
N MET A 114 -17.59 -5.00 -3.66
CA MET A 114 -17.87 -5.76 -2.46
C MET A 114 -18.12 -7.25 -2.77
N GLU A 115 -18.97 -7.53 -3.78
CA GLU A 115 -19.24 -8.88 -4.24
C GLU A 115 -18.00 -9.57 -4.81
N HIS A 116 -17.18 -8.83 -5.59
CA HIS A 116 -15.94 -9.37 -6.13
C HIS A 116 -15.00 -9.86 -5.02
N ILE A 117 -14.87 -9.11 -3.93
CA ILE A 117 -14.05 -9.49 -2.77
C ILE A 117 -14.57 -10.77 -2.11
N LEU A 118 -15.89 -10.90 -1.94
CA LEU A 118 -16.47 -12.11 -1.33
C LEU A 118 -16.18 -13.39 -2.11
N HIS A 119 -15.95 -13.26 -3.43
CA HIS A 119 -15.64 -14.39 -4.30
C HIS A 119 -14.14 -14.65 -4.49
N MET A 120 -13.27 -13.83 -3.86
CA MET A 120 -11.84 -14.05 -3.92
C MET A 120 -11.42 -15.30 -3.15
N ASN A 121 -10.65 -16.16 -3.79
CA ASN A 121 -10.00 -17.28 -3.12
C ASN A 121 -8.67 -16.81 -2.50
N LEU A 122 -8.75 -16.26 -1.29
CA LEU A 122 -7.58 -15.72 -0.60
C LEU A 122 -6.83 -16.81 0.17
N PRO A 123 -5.51 -16.69 0.29
CA PRO A 123 -4.72 -17.58 1.16
C PRO A 123 -5.11 -17.41 2.64
N ASN A 124 -4.80 -18.40 3.46
CA ASN A 124 -5.07 -18.37 4.89
C ASN A 124 -4.02 -17.50 5.64
N ILE A 125 -4.08 -16.21 5.39
CA ILE A 125 -3.21 -15.19 6.01
C ILE A 125 -4.06 -14.07 6.63
N SER A 126 -3.42 -13.18 7.37
CA SER A 126 -4.13 -12.03 7.95
C SER A 126 -4.58 -11.05 6.87
N VAL A 127 -5.88 -10.80 6.80
CA VAL A 127 -6.51 -9.87 5.84
C VAL A 127 -7.02 -8.64 6.58
N TYR A 128 -6.74 -7.47 6.02
CA TYR A 128 -7.25 -6.18 6.46
C TYR A 128 -8.04 -5.52 5.34
N ILE A 129 -9.18 -4.92 5.65
CA ILE A 129 -9.98 -4.19 4.68
C ILE A 129 -9.68 -2.69 4.83
N LEU A 130 -9.39 -2.02 3.71
CA LEU A 130 -9.29 -0.57 3.61
C LEU A 130 -10.48 -0.05 2.78
N LEU A 131 -11.46 0.52 3.46
CA LEU A 131 -12.60 1.12 2.80
C LEU A 131 -12.27 2.55 2.37
N LYS A 132 -12.14 2.75 1.08
CA LYS A 132 -11.74 4.00 0.42
C LYS A 132 -12.97 4.68 -0.19
N ASN A 133 -12.89 5.98 -0.48
CA ASN A 133 -13.88 6.74 -1.27
C ASN A 133 -15.30 6.80 -0.69
N PHE A 134 -15.49 6.70 0.62
CA PHE A 134 -16.82 6.89 1.19
C PHE A 134 -16.99 8.33 1.72
N PHE A 135 -18.18 8.89 1.50
CA PHE A 135 -18.45 10.30 1.78
C PHE A 135 -19.29 10.52 3.06
N HIS A 136 -19.96 9.50 3.59
CA HIS A 136 -20.86 9.63 4.73
C HIS A 136 -20.51 8.65 5.86
N ILE A 137 -20.39 9.22 7.07
CA ILE A 137 -20.06 8.49 8.30
C ILE A 137 -21.11 7.40 8.62
N ASN A 138 -22.37 7.62 8.26
CA ASN A 138 -23.46 6.69 8.55
C ASN A 138 -23.37 5.35 7.80
N ASN A 139 -22.58 5.29 6.71
CA ASN A 139 -22.39 4.05 5.94
C ASN A 139 -21.24 3.19 6.45
N ARG A 140 -20.57 3.60 7.54
CA ARG A 140 -19.42 2.85 8.10
C ARG A 140 -19.81 1.45 8.57
N ASN A 141 -20.94 1.36 9.26
CA ASN A 141 -21.39 0.08 9.82
C ASN A 141 -21.83 -0.86 8.69
N ASN A 142 -22.54 -0.34 7.69
CA ASN A 142 -23.08 -1.15 6.59
C ASN A 142 -22.00 -1.92 5.83
N ALA A 143 -20.84 -1.34 5.57
CA ALA A 143 -19.76 -2.04 4.85
C ALA A 143 -19.12 -3.15 5.70
N LYS A 144 -18.83 -2.85 6.98
CA LYS A 144 -18.30 -3.86 7.90
C LYS A 144 -19.30 -4.98 8.12
N ASP A 145 -20.56 -4.63 8.35
CA ASP A 145 -21.65 -5.57 8.58
C ASP A 145 -21.87 -6.44 7.36
N TYR A 146 -21.78 -5.89 6.14
CA TYR A 146 -21.86 -6.65 4.89
C TYR A 146 -20.83 -7.79 4.81
N PHE A 147 -19.55 -7.51 5.14
CA PHE A 147 -18.52 -8.54 5.15
C PHE A 147 -18.73 -9.57 6.27
N VAL A 148 -19.18 -9.13 7.45
CA VAL A 148 -19.49 -10.00 8.58
C VAL A 148 -20.68 -10.92 8.27
N GLU A 149 -21.75 -10.37 7.73
CA GLU A 149 -22.97 -11.13 7.34
C GLU A 149 -22.69 -12.17 6.26
N ASN A 150 -21.74 -11.88 5.37
CA ASN A 150 -21.30 -12.83 4.33
C ASN A 150 -20.12 -13.72 4.78
N HIS A 151 -19.82 -13.76 6.08
CA HIS A 151 -18.79 -14.62 6.66
C HIS A 151 -17.38 -14.42 6.08
N PHE A 152 -17.09 -13.23 5.57
CA PHE A 152 -15.75 -12.91 5.09
C PHE A 152 -14.78 -12.71 6.25
N ASN A 153 -13.68 -13.47 6.24
CA ASN A 153 -12.70 -13.44 7.34
C ASN A 153 -11.70 -12.30 7.17
N PHE A 154 -11.71 -11.34 8.09
CA PHE A 154 -10.76 -10.23 8.13
C PHE A 154 -10.43 -9.82 9.58
N LYS A 155 -9.26 -9.28 9.79
CA LYS A 155 -8.78 -8.85 11.13
C LYS A 155 -9.38 -7.50 11.55
N LYS A 156 -9.35 -6.53 10.64
CA LYS A 156 -9.79 -5.16 10.91
C LYS A 156 -10.22 -4.47 9.63
N CYS A 157 -11.20 -3.58 9.74
CA CYS A 157 -11.61 -2.68 8.66
C CYS A 157 -11.18 -1.26 8.99
N TYR A 158 -10.35 -0.67 8.16
CA TYR A 158 -9.91 0.71 8.22
C TYR A 158 -10.74 1.57 7.28
N LEU A 159 -11.03 2.79 7.72
CA LEU A 159 -11.83 3.73 6.96
C LEU A 159 -10.95 4.87 6.46
N PHE A 160 -10.93 5.06 5.16
CA PHE A 160 -10.17 6.13 4.51
C PHE A 160 -11.10 7.00 3.64
N PRO A 161 -11.67 8.07 4.20
CA PRO A 161 -12.44 9.03 3.42
C PRO A 161 -11.51 9.82 2.50
N THR A 162 -11.54 9.50 1.21
CA THR A 162 -10.72 10.16 0.21
C THR A 162 -11.23 11.57 -0.05
N SER A 163 -10.39 12.56 0.13
CA SER A 163 -10.69 13.96 -0.21
C SER A 163 -10.32 14.28 -1.66
N VAL A 164 -10.84 15.39 -2.20
CA VAL A 164 -10.43 15.92 -3.50
C VAL A 164 -8.91 16.09 -3.56
N LYS A 165 -8.31 16.57 -2.47
CA LYS A 165 -6.86 16.75 -2.38
C LYS A 165 -6.08 15.43 -2.46
N ASP A 166 -6.64 14.32 -1.96
CA ASP A 166 -6.00 13.01 -2.14
C ASP A 166 -6.02 12.59 -3.61
N LEU A 167 -7.14 12.81 -4.31
CA LEU A 167 -7.24 12.52 -5.74
C LEU A 167 -6.29 13.39 -6.56
N GLU A 168 -6.19 14.68 -6.27
CA GLU A 168 -5.20 15.58 -6.89
C GLU A 168 -3.77 15.08 -6.65
N ASN A 169 -3.43 14.71 -5.40
CA ASN A 169 -2.12 14.19 -5.07
C ASN A 169 -1.81 12.89 -5.83
N MET A 170 -2.79 11.99 -5.99
CA MET A 170 -2.62 10.78 -6.80
C MET A 170 -2.23 11.11 -8.24
N VAL A 171 -2.92 12.07 -8.88
CA VAL A 171 -2.57 12.52 -10.22
C VAL A 171 -1.17 13.15 -10.25
N MET A 172 -0.86 14.02 -9.29
CA MET A 172 0.42 14.71 -9.22
C MET A 172 1.61 13.76 -9.00
N LEU A 173 1.42 12.64 -8.29
CA LEU A 173 2.44 11.60 -8.15
C LEU A 173 2.87 11.04 -9.51
N GLN A 174 1.93 10.82 -10.43
CA GLN A 174 2.24 10.30 -11.77
C GLN A 174 2.95 11.31 -12.68
N TYR A 175 2.65 12.60 -12.55
CA TYR A 175 3.25 13.63 -13.42
C TYR A 175 4.57 14.21 -12.88
N TYR A 176 4.68 14.34 -11.56
CA TYR A 176 5.84 15.02 -10.94
C TYR A 176 6.73 14.08 -10.15
N HIS A 177 6.33 12.83 -9.98
CA HIS A 177 7.08 11.81 -9.23
C HIS A 177 7.46 12.27 -7.80
N ASP A 178 6.66 13.14 -7.18
CA ASP A 178 7.01 13.88 -5.97
C ASP A 178 6.43 13.21 -4.72
N ILE A 179 7.20 12.29 -4.13
CA ILE A 179 6.82 11.54 -2.93
C ILE A 179 7.25 12.32 -1.68
N LYS A 180 6.53 13.41 -1.36
CA LYS A 180 6.81 14.28 -0.20
C LYS A 180 5.81 14.10 0.92
N LEU A 181 6.27 13.71 2.11
CA LEU A 181 5.41 13.43 3.26
C LEU A 181 4.58 14.64 3.74
N HIS A 182 5.04 15.88 3.50
CA HIS A 182 4.25 17.06 3.86
C HIS A 182 3.00 17.28 2.98
N LYS A 183 2.93 16.62 1.80
CA LYS A 183 1.76 16.64 0.92
C LYS A 183 0.69 15.65 1.34
N VAL A 184 1.03 14.68 2.20
CA VAL A 184 0.09 13.66 2.67
C VAL A 184 -1.02 14.31 3.48
N THR A 185 -2.27 14.06 3.09
CA THR A 185 -3.43 14.58 3.83
C THR A 185 -3.53 13.98 5.23
N LYS A 186 -4.25 14.65 6.12
CA LYS A 186 -4.40 14.17 7.49
C LYS A 186 -5.07 12.77 7.55
N PRO A 187 -6.13 12.47 6.78
CA PRO A 187 -6.74 11.14 6.76
C PRO A 187 -5.77 10.05 6.32
N LEU A 188 -5.07 10.24 5.19
CA LEU A 188 -4.11 9.27 4.68
C LEU A 188 -2.93 9.07 5.67
N ARG A 189 -2.45 10.15 6.25
CA ARG A 189 -1.39 10.10 7.28
C ARG A 189 -1.82 9.30 8.50
N ASN A 190 -3.03 9.55 9.00
CA ASN A 190 -3.54 8.82 10.15
C ASN A 190 -3.68 7.32 9.84
N LEU A 191 -4.13 6.97 8.64
CA LEU A 191 -4.19 5.59 8.19
C LEU A 191 -2.80 4.95 8.18
N ILE A 192 -1.80 5.62 7.56
CA ILE A 192 -0.42 5.11 7.53
C ILE A 192 0.14 4.94 8.94
N HIS A 193 -0.06 5.92 9.84
CA HIS A 193 0.39 5.79 11.23
C HIS A 193 -0.26 4.60 11.94
N THR A 194 -1.57 4.40 11.71
CA THR A 194 -2.27 3.24 12.28
C THR A 194 -1.71 1.92 11.74
N ILE A 195 -1.40 1.84 10.45
CA ILE A 195 -0.76 0.66 9.85
C ILE A 195 0.61 0.41 10.49
N LEU A 196 1.45 1.44 10.61
CA LEU A 196 2.79 1.32 11.17
C LEU A 196 2.76 0.86 12.64
N ILE A 197 1.87 1.42 13.44
CA ILE A 197 1.78 1.12 14.89
C ILE A 197 1.06 -0.21 15.13
N ASP A 198 -0.14 -0.38 14.57
CA ASP A 198 -1.01 -1.52 14.91
C ASP A 198 -0.59 -2.83 14.23
N ASN A 199 0.02 -2.75 13.04
CA ASN A 199 0.28 -3.93 12.22
C ASN A 199 1.78 -4.22 12.02
N LEU A 200 2.63 -3.20 12.13
CA LEU A 200 4.09 -3.32 11.94
C LEU A 200 4.88 -3.10 13.23
N ASP A 201 4.20 -2.92 14.37
CA ASP A 201 4.75 -2.81 15.73
C ASP A 201 5.80 -1.69 15.91
N PHE A 202 5.72 -0.61 15.11
CA PHE A 202 6.58 0.55 15.32
C PHE A 202 6.17 1.35 16.54
N ASP A 203 7.16 1.90 17.25
CA ASP A 203 6.91 2.81 18.38
C ASP A 203 6.19 4.08 17.92
N GLU A 204 5.11 4.45 18.63
CA GLU A 204 4.30 5.62 18.30
C GLU A 204 5.12 6.92 18.27
N LYS A 205 6.10 7.08 19.18
CA LYS A 205 6.93 8.29 19.25
C LYS A 205 7.86 8.38 18.02
N GLU A 206 8.38 7.25 17.55
CA GLU A 206 9.20 7.19 16.34
C GLU A 206 8.37 7.59 15.12
N VAL A 207 7.19 7.00 14.92
CA VAL A 207 6.28 7.33 13.83
C VAL A 207 5.88 8.80 13.85
N LEU A 208 5.56 9.34 15.01
CA LEU A 208 5.18 10.75 15.16
C LEU A 208 6.37 11.72 15.00
N SER A 209 7.59 11.29 15.22
CA SER A 209 8.79 12.11 15.07
C SER A 209 9.05 12.50 13.61
N ILE A 210 8.69 11.66 12.64
CA ILE A 210 8.85 11.91 11.19
C ILE A 210 8.23 13.25 10.77
N LYS A 211 7.15 13.68 11.41
CA LYS A 211 6.53 15.00 11.17
C LYS A 211 7.43 16.20 11.47
N ARG A 212 8.37 16.07 12.39
CA ARG A 212 9.17 17.20 12.88
C ARG A 212 10.29 17.54 11.91
N PHE A 213 10.85 16.58 11.21
CA PHE A 213 12.00 16.79 10.32
C PHE A 213 11.66 17.54 9.02
N HIS A 214 10.39 17.58 8.60
CA HIS A 214 9.98 18.23 7.35
C HIS A 214 9.50 19.68 7.49
N LYS A 215 9.49 20.25 8.71
CA LYS A 215 9.16 21.69 8.93
C LYS A 215 10.38 22.59 8.97
N THR A 216 11.58 22.04 8.93
CA THR A 216 12.85 22.77 9.15
C THR A 216 13.73 22.90 7.90
N LYS A 217 13.15 22.74 6.68
CA LYS A 217 13.87 23.06 5.43
C LYS A 217 13.05 23.95 4.53
#